data_7b70c8909131d0de85f117bcd0599e6d
#
_entry.id   7b70c8909131d0de85f117bcd0599e6d
#
_cell.length_a   1.000
_cell.length_b   1.000
_cell.length_c   1.000
_cell.angle_alpha   90.00
_cell.angle_beta   90.00
_cell.angle_gamma   90.00
#
_symmetry.space_group_name_H-M   'P 1'
#
loop_
_entity.id
_entity.type
_entity.pdbx_description
1 polymer ?
#
loop_
_entity_poly.entity_id
_entity_poly.type
_entity_poly.pdbx_seq_one_letter_code
_entity_poly.pdbx_strand_id
1 'polypeptide(L)'
;MANNGFYDGTTFHRIVKDFMIQTGSKDGDGKTGAKLSNLKDGGENKDYSIKGEFLANGVTNTIKFEEGTVAMARADYTQYSSNLKEKSYNSACSQFFIMTKENTNLNGYYAAFGKVIEGMDIVHNIENVEVKATEGQENTENAEVSTPVNAPKVTSIRVETFGIDYGMPNTLTPFDYTSWLYKQYGIGQ
;
A
#
# COMPACT_ATOMS: atom_id res chain seq x y z
N MET A 1 2.75 14.37 3.03
CA MET A 1 3.41 13.65 1.92
C MET A 1 2.97 14.14 0.55
N ALA A 2 1.70 14.00 0.17
CA ALA A 2 1.20 14.35 -1.18
C ALA A 2 1.56 15.78 -1.59
N ASN A 3 1.25 16.77 -0.75
CA ASN A 3 1.55 18.18 -1.04
C ASN A 3 3.05 18.53 -1.06
N ASN A 4 3.91 17.64 -0.55
CA ASN A 4 5.37 17.75 -0.64
C ASN A 4 5.93 17.00 -1.84
N GLY A 5 5.08 16.52 -2.76
CA GLY A 5 5.50 15.87 -4.00
C GLY A 5 6.07 14.45 -3.84
N PHE A 6 5.83 13.78 -2.71
CA PHE A 6 6.33 12.42 -2.49
C PHE A 6 5.89 11.45 -3.59
N TYR A 7 4.65 11.57 -4.05
CA TYR A 7 4.07 10.67 -5.05
C TYR A 7 4.41 11.04 -6.49
N ASP A 8 5.01 12.22 -6.72
CA ASP A 8 5.31 12.69 -8.07
C ASP A 8 6.35 11.77 -8.72
N GLY A 9 6.00 11.23 -9.88
CA GLY A 9 6.82 10.27 -10.62
C GLY A 9 6.79 8.83 -10.11
N THR A 10 6.09 8.52 -9.02
CA THR A 10 5.87 7.11 -8.60
C THR A 10 5.06 6.37 -9.64
N THR A 11 5.15 5.04 -9.65
CA THR A 11 4.47 4.19 -10.63
C THR A 11 3.37 3.34 -10.02
N PHE A 12 2.41 2.95 -10.82
CA PHE A 12 1.54 1.82 -10.49
C PHE A 12 2.35 0.54 -10.71
N HIS A 13 2.93 0.02 -9.64
CA HIS A 13 3.88 -1.10 -9.68
C HIS A 13 3.22 -2.48 -9.58
N ARG A 14 1.97 -2.54 -9.15
CA ARG A 14 1.18 -3.77 -9.07
C ARG A 14 -0.23 -3.52 -9.59
N ILE A 15 -0.64 -4.29 -10.59
CA ILE A 15 -1.93 -4.18 -11.26
C ILE A 15 -2.53 -5.58 -11.37
N VAL A 16 -3.67 -5.80 -10.77
CA VAL A 16 -4.41 -7.07 -10.84
C VAL A 16 -5.77 -6.79 -11.44
N LYS A 17 -5.99 -7.32 -12.64
CA LYS A 17 -7.24 -7.12 -13.39
C LYS A 17 -8.43 -7.64 -12.61
N ASP A 18 -9.57 -6.95 -12.71
CA ASP A 18 -10.81 -7.22 -11.97
C ASP A 18 -10.61 -7.21 -10.44
N PHE A 19 -9.62 -6.44 -9.96
CA PHE A 19 -9.35 -6.32 -8.54
C PHE A 19 -8.90 -4.89 -8.14
N MET A 20 -7.62 -4.53 -8.43
CA MET A 20 -7.09 -3.22 -8.01
C MET A 20 -5.85 -2.81 -8.78
N ILE A 21 -5.54 -1.51 -8.72
CA ILE A 21 -4.25 -0.93 -9.13
C ILE A 21 -3.57 -0.31 -7.90
N GLN A 22 -2.28 -0.58 -7.69
CA GLN A 22 -1.52 -0.17 -6.49
C GLN A 22 -0.32 0.70 -6.85
N THR A 23 -0.11 1.76 -6.07
CA THR A 23 0.98 2.73 -6.21
C THR A 23 1.53 3.17 -4.85
N GLY A 24 2.42 4.16 -4.83
CA GLY A 24 2.96 4.77 -3.61
C GLY A 24 4.21 4.09 -3.05
N SER A 25 4.80 3.14 -3.79
CA SER A 25 6.18 2.72 -3.58
C SER A 25 7.12 3.77 -4.16
N LYS A 26 8.11 4.23 -3.40
CA LYS A 26 9.01 5.31 -3.84
C LYS A 26 9.83 4.92 -5.07
N ASP A 27 10.33 3.69 -5.07
CA ASP A 27 11.21 3.17 -6.14
C ASP A 27 10.45 2.27 -7.13
N GLY A 28 9.12 2.13 -6.97
CA GLY A 28 8.29 1.30 -7.83
C GLY A 28 8.50 -0.21 -7.67
N ASP A 29 9.15 -0.63 -6.57
CA ASP A 29 9.49 -2.02 -6.27
C ASP A 29 8.45 -2.73 -5.38
N GLY A 30 7.41 -2.00 -4.93
CA GLY A 30 6.41 -2.49 -3.98
C GLY A 30 6.92 -2.70 -2.56
N LYS A 31 8.20 -2.41 -2.28
CA LYS A 31 8.86 -2.62 -0.98
C LYS A 31 9.19 -1.31 -0.29
N THR A 32 9.66 -0.32 -1.05
CA THR A 32 10.05 0.98 -0.50
C THR A 32 8.83 1.86 -0.21
N GLY A 33 8.81 2.43 0.98
CA GLY A 33 7.80 3.38 1.44
C GLY A 33 8.34 4.80 1.62
N ALA A 34 7.50 5.69 2.12
CA ALA A 34 7.92 6.99 2.58
C ALA A 34 8.76 6.87 3.87
N LYS A 35 9.65 7.85 4.07
CA LYS A 35 10.39 8.04 5.32
C LYS A 35 9.70 9.09 6.19
N LEU A 36 10.03 9.14 7.48
CA LEU A 36 9.55 10.20 8.37
C LEU A 36 9.83 11.59 7.80
N SER A 37 10.99 11.79 7.17
CA SER A 37 11.38 13.05 6.51
C SER A 37 10.44 13.50 5.38
N ASN A 38 9.60 12.62 4.85
CA ASN A 38 8.57 12.97 3.86
C ASN A 38 7.28 13.51 4.50
N LEU A 39 7.12 13.37 5.81
CA LEU A 39 6.03 13.97 6.57
C LEU A 39 6.33 15.44 6.87
N LYS A 40 5.32 16.23 7.24
CA LYS A 40 5.42 17.68 7.41
C LYS A 40 6.53 18.07 8.38
N ASP A 41 6.62 17.45 9.53
CA ASP A 41 7.57 17.77 10.60
C ASP A 41 8.39 16.54 11.03
N GLY A 42 8.54 15.55 10.12
CA GLY A 42 9.08 14.25 10.45
C GLY A 42 10.59 14.17 10.71
N GLY A 43 11.36 15.14 10.20
CA GLY A 43 12.79 15.36 10.50
C GLY A 43 13.76 14.26 10.09
N GLU A 44 13.54 13.02 10.52
CA GLU A 44 14.48 11.93 10.35
C GLU A 44 14.26 11.11 9.06
N ASN A 45 15.36 10.66 8.45
CA ASN A 45 15.29 9.76 7.27
C ASN A 45 15.17 8.30 7.70
N LYS A 46 14.10 8.00 8.45
CA LYS A 46 13.78 6.66 8.97
C LYS A 46 12.49 6.11 8.39
N ASP A 47 12.44 4.79 8.25
CA ASP A 47 11.21 4.09 7.92
C ASP A 47 10.19 4.22 9.04
N TYR A 48 8.92 4.24 8.68
CA TYR A 48 7.82 4.21 9.62
C TYR A 48 6.65 3.38 9.07
N SER A 49 5.78 2.97 9.96
CA SER A 49 4.46 2.44 9.63
C SER A 49 3.39 3.14 10.45
N ILE A 50 2.15 2.89 10.13
CA ILE A 50 0.99 3.43 10.84
C ILE A 50 0.06 2.30 11.27
N LYS A 51 -0.71 2.56 12.33
CA LYS A 51 -1.77 1.64 12.76
C LYS A 51 -2.80 1.50 11.65
N GLY A 52 -3.19 0.26 11.35
CA GLY A 52 -4.27 0.00 10.41
C GLY A 52 -5.63 0.37 10.99
N GLU A 53 -6.36 1.23 10.29
CA GLU A 53 -7.64 1.80 10.73
C GLU A 53 -8.82 1.03 10.12
N PHE A 54 -9.04 -0.20 10.60
CA PHE A 54 -10.11 -1.10 10.15
C PHE A 54 -10.61 -2.01 11.27
N LEU A 55 -11.78 -2.61 11.08
CA LEU A 55 -12.53 -3.33 12.10
C LEU A 55 -11.74 -4.45 12.77
N ALA A 56 -11.06 -5.30 12.00
CA ALA A 56 -10.25 -6.41 12.53
C ALA A 56 -9.05 -5.96 13.38
N ASN A 57 -8.68 -4.67 13.32
CA ASN A 57 -7.65 -4.02 14.14
C ASN A 57 -8.24 -3.10 15.22
N GLY A 58 -9.52 -3.23 15.53
CA GLY A 58 -10.21 -2.51 16.59
C GLY A 58 -10.56 -1.06 16.26
N VAL A 59 -10.58 -0.67 14.99
CA VAL A 59 -10.99 0.67 14.54
C VAL A 59 -12.25 0.55 13.68
N THR A 60 -13.30 1.30 14.03
CA THR A 60 -14.53 1.32 13.23
C THR A 60 -14.25 2.01 11.90
N ASN A 61 -14.30 1.24 10.83
CA ASN A 61 -14.26 1.68 9.45
C ASN A 61 -15.29 0.87 8.67
N THR A 62 -16.34 1.54 8.21
CA THR A 62 -17.50 0.91 7.56
C THR A 62 -17.51 1.11 6.05
N ILE A 63 -16.45 1.72 5.49
CA ILE A 63 -16.32 1.93 4.05
C ILE A 63 -16.20 0.54 3.38
N LYS A 64 -17.06 0.30 2.41
CA LYS A 64 -17.07 -0.95 1.65
C LYS A 64 -16.09 -0.88 0.49
N PHE A 65 -15.54 -2.03 0.13
CA PHE A 65 -14.62 -2.17 -0.99
C PHE A 65 -15.37 -2.39 -2.29
N GLU A 66 -16.04 -1.33 -2.74
CA GLU A 66 -16.69 -1.22 -4.05
C GLU A 66 -15.68 -0.69 -5.09
N GLU A 67 -16.06 -0.71 -6.35
CA GLU A 67 -15.30 -0.04 -7.42
C GLU A 67 -15.01 1.43 -7.07
N GLY A 68 -13.79 1.86 -7.31
CA GLY A 68 -13.31 3.21 -7.00
C GLY A 68 -12.91 3.42 -5.54
N THR A 69 -13.10 2.47 -4.63
CA THR A 69 -12.63 2.61 -3.24
C THR A 69 -11.10 2.72 -3.20
N VAL A 70 -10.59 3.69 -2.44
CA VAL A 70 -9.16 3.92 -2.21
C VAL A 70 -8.81 3.47 -0.80
N ALA A 71 -7.79 2.62 -0.66
CA ALA A 71 -7.40 2.05 0.63
C ALA A 71 -5.88 1.90 0.78
N MET A 72 -5.41 1.91 2.03
CA MET A 72 -3.99 1.69 2.34
C MET A 72 -3.60 0.24 2.05
N ALA A 73 -2.49 0.08 1.33
CA ALA A 73 -1.83 -1.22 1.21
C ALA A 73 -1.05 -1.53 2.50
N ARG A 74 -0.90 -2.79 2.81
CA ARG A 74 -0.14 -3.32 3.95
C ARG A 74 0.53 -4.64 3.59
N ALA A 75 1.56 -5.01 4.33
CA ALA A 75 2.17 -6.34 4.20
C ALA A 75 1.28 -7.42 4.84
N ASP A 76 1.37 -8.63 4.33
CA ASP A 76 0.77 -9.80 4.96
C ASP A 76 1.86 -10.78 5.42
N TYR A 77 2.21 -10.66 6.70
CA TYR A 77 3.18 -11.56 7.34
C TYR A 77 2.51 -12.83 7.88
N THR A 78 1.16 -12.93 7.82
CA THR A 78 0.46 -14.12 8.36
C THR A 78 0.70 -15.37 7.53
N GLN A 79 1.11 -15.21 6.26
CA GLN A 79 1.58 -16.30 5.41
C GLN A 79 2.83 -17.01 5.98
N TYR A 80 3.61 -16.36 6.84
CA TYR A 80 4.80 -16.92 7.48
C TYR A 80 4.50 -17.43 8.91
N SER A 81 3.64 -16.71 9.63
CA SER A 81 3.18 -17.12 10.98
C SER A 81 1.91 -16.37 11.36
N SER A 82 0.91 -17.09 11.86
CA SER A 82 -0.34 -16.49 12.37
C SER A 82 -0.12 -15.51 13.52
N ASN A 83 0.98 -15.65 14.27
CA ASN A 83 1.36 -14.75 15.36
C ASN A 83 1.78 -13.35 14.88
N LEU A 84 2.02 -13.18 13.57
CA LEU A 84 2.39 -11.90 12.98
C LEU A 84 1.20 -11.06 12.51
N LYS A 85 -0.02 -11.45 12.87
CA LYS A 85 -1.27 -10.76 12.48
C LYS A 85 -1.23 -9.27 12.83
N GLU A 86 -0.86 -8.91 14.07
CA GLU A 86 -0.77 -7.51 14.49
C GLU A 86 0.31 -6.74 13.72
N LYS A 87 1.44 -7.38 13.42
CA LYS A 87 2.50 -6.77 12.61
C LYS A 87 2.04 -6.49 11.19
N SER A 88 1.29 -7.43 10.58
CA SER A 88 0.65 -7.24 9.27
C SER A 88 -0.34 -6.09 9.28
N TYR A 89 -1.18 -6.00 10.31
CA TYR A 89 -2.22 -4.99 10.40
C TYR A 89 -1.66 -3.57 10.55
N ASN A 90 -0.48 -3.42 11.15
CA ASN A 90 0.16 -2.15 11.45
C ASN A 90 1.38 -1.88 10.55
N SER A 91 1.36 -2.39 9.31
CA SER A 91 2.48 -2.26 8.35
C SER A 91 2.25 -1.25 7.22
N ALA A 92 1.12 -0.56 7.19
CA ALA A 92 0.84 0.46 6.19
C ALA A 92 1.80 1.65 6.32
N CYS A 93 2.15 2.28 5.18
CA CYS A 93 3.00 3.48 5.13
C CYS A 93 2.48 4.46 4.06
N SER A 94 3.02 4.42 2.85
CA SER A 94 2.67 5.34 1.76
C SER A 94 1.93 4.66 0.61
N GLN A 95 1.99 3.34 0.52
CA GLN A 95 1.36 2.62 -0.58
C GLN A 95 -0.15 2.54 -0.38
N PHE A 96 -0.89 2.73 -1.47
CA PHE A 96 -2.32 2.60 -1.51
C PHE A 96 -2.78 1.96 -2.83
N PHE A 97 -4.01 1.49 -2.84
CA PHE A 97 -4.62 0.90 -4.02
C PHE A 97 -6.01 1.48 -4.29
N ILE A 98 -6.43 1.39 -5.54
CA ILE A 98 -7.75 1.79 -6.02
C ILE A 98 -8.43 0.53 -6.54
N MET A 99 -9.62 0.24 -6.03
CA MET A 99 -10.42 -0.88 -6.47
C MET A 99 -10.95 -0.66 -7.89
N THR A 100 -10.77 -1.66 -8.76
CA THR A 100 -11.35 -1.67 -10.10
C THR A 100 -12.62 -2.51 -10.18
N LYS A 101 -12.88 -3.28 -9.11
CA LYS A 101 -14.08 -4.11 -8.94
C LYS A 101 -14.37 -4.31 -7.46
N GLU A 102 -15.64 -4.54 -7.11
CA GLU A 102 -16.04 -4.86 -5.74
C GLU A 102 -15.36 -6.13 -5.24
N ASN A 103 -14.85 -6.06 -3.98
CA ASN A 103 -14.36 -7.24 -3.26
C ASN A 103 -14.70 -7.15 -1.77
N THR A 104 -15.80 -7.78 -1.38
CA THR A 104 -16.30 -7.77 -0.01
C THR A 104 -15.39 -8.45 1.01
N ASN A 105 -14.45 -9.32 0.57
CA ASN A 105 -13.49 -9.98 1.44
C ASN A 105 -12.49 -9.00 2.10
N LEU A 106 -12.35 -7.80 1.55
CA LEU A 106 -11.49 -6.76 2.13
C LEU A 106 -12.20 -5.94 3.22
N ASN A 107 -13.52 -6.03 3.30
CA ASN A 107 -14.31 -5.28 4.29
C ASN A 107 -13.87 -5.60 5.72
N GLY A 108 -13.49 -4.57 6.45
CA GLY A 108 -13.03 -4.69 7.83
C GLY A 108 -11.60 -5.22 8.01
N TYR A 109 -10.85 -5.47 6.92
CA TYR A 109 -9.46 -5.95 6.97
C TYR A 109 -8.43 -4.99 6.36
N TYR A 110 -8.89 -3.94 5.68
CA TYR A 110 -8.06 -2.88 5.13
C TYR A 110 -8.64 -1.51 5.46
N ALA A 111 -7.76 -0.51 5.52
CA ALA A 111 -8.11 0.87 5.84
C ALA A 111 -8.53 1.63 4.57
N ALA A 112 -9.80 1.56 4.21
CA ALA A 112 -10.36 2.41 3.17
C ALA A 112 -10.47 3.85 3.69
N PHE A 113 -10.07 4.83 2.88
CA PHE A 113 -10.05 6.24 3.28
C PHE A 113 -10.62 7.20 2.24
N GLY A 114 -11.00 6.72 1.07
CA GLY A 114 -11.53 7.56 0.00
C GLY A 114 -12.23 6.78 -1.09
N LYS A 115 -12.78 7.51 -2.05
CA LYS A 115 -13.40 6.96 -3.26
C LYS A 115 -13.07 7.85 -4.46
N VAL A 116 -12.82 7.24 -5.59
CA VAL A 116 -12.71 7.94 -6.88
C VAL A 116 -14.08 8.52 -7.21
N ILE A 117 -14.15 9.82 -7.42
CA ILE A 117 -15.37 10.54 -7.77
C ILE A 117 -15.39 10.96 -9.23
N GLU A 118 -14.22 10.97 -9.90
CA GLU A 118 -14.06 11.33 -11.30
C GLU A 118 -12.83 10.60 -11.87
N GLY A 119 -12.86 10.18 -13.15
CA GLY A 119 -11.72 9.55 -13.83
C GLY A 119 -11.63 8.03 -13.64
N MET A 120 -12.72 7.30 -13.35
CA MET A 120 -12.69 5.83 -13.30
C MET A 120 -12.32 5.20 -14.63
N ASP A 121 -12.62 5.83 -15.74
CA ASP A 121 -12.16 5.41 -17.07
C ASP A 121 -10.62 5.39 -17.18
N ILE A 122 -9.93 6.34 -16.55
CA ILE A 122 -8.46 6.36 -16.47
C ILE A 122 -7.97 5.19 -15.59
N VAL A 123 -8.62 4.92 -14.46
CA VAL A 123 -8.31 3.77 -13.59
C VAL A 123 -8.42 2.47 -14.37
N HIS A 124 -9.49 2.27 -15.15
CA HIS A 124 -9.65 1.11 -16.01
C HIS A 124 -8.64 1.05 -17.16
N ASN A 125 -8.23 2.18 -17.72
CA ASN A 125 -7.15 2.22 -18.71
C ASN A 125 -5.83 1.74 -18.10
N ILE A 126 -5.51 2.14 -16.86
CA ILE A 126 -4.34 1.64 -16.12
C ILE A 126 -4.47 0.14 -15.83
N GLU A 127 -5.65 -0.34 -15.42
CA GLU A 127 -5.91 -1.76 -15.15
C GLU A 127 -5.63 -2.66 -16.37
N ASN A 128 -5.85 -2.15 -17.55
CA ASN A 128 -5.76 -2.92 -18.79
C ASN A 128 -4.38 -2.87 -19.47
N VAL A 129 -3.34 -2.30 -18.83
CA VAL A 129 -1.98 -2.37 -19.35
C VAL A 129 -1.44 -3.80 -19.29
N GLU A 130 -0.51 -4.11 -20.19
CA GLU A 130 0.18 -5.40 -20.20
C GLU A 130 0.95 -5.63 -18.89
N VAL A 131 0.73 -6.79 -18.27
CA VAL A 131 1.41 -7.21 -17.03
C VAL A 131 2.15 -8.53 -17.25
N LYS A 132 3.20 -8.74 -16.47
CA LYS A 132 4.02 -9.97 -16.42
C LYS A 132 4.06 -10.53 -15.01
N ALA A 133 4.58 -11.75 -14.87
CA ALA A 133 4.80 -12.36 -13.56
C ALA A 133 5.69 -11.46 -12.69
N THR A 134 5.42 -11.47 -11.39
CA THR A 134 6.24 -10.75 -10.42
C THR A 134 7.66 -11.34 -10.41
N GLU A 135 8.66 -10.47 -10.35
CA GLU A 135 10.07 -10.85 -10.34
C GLU A 135 10.38 -11.87 -9.25
N GLY A 136 11.07 -12.95 -9.64
CA GLY A 136 11.40 -14.07 -8.76
C GLY A 136 10.29 -15.13 -8.64
N GLN A 137 9.16 -14.95 -9.31
CA GLN A 137 8.05 -15.91 -9.34
C GLN A 137 7.77 -16.47 -10.74
N GLU A 138 8.55 -16.12 -11.75
CA GLU A 138 8.30 -16.40 -13.17
C GLU A 138 8.10 -17.88 -13.48
N ASN A 139 8.68 -18.75 -12.65
CA ASN A 139 8.66 -20.21 -12.84
C ASN A 139 7.80 -20.92 -11.78
N THR A 140 6.96 -20.24 -11.04
CA THR A 140 6.06 -20.85 -10.07
C THR A 140 4.66 -21.05 -10.66
N GLU A 141 4.04 -22.20 -10.38
CA GLU A 141 2.71 -22.56 -10.91
C GLU A 141 1.60 -21.59 -10.49
N ASN A 142 1.84 -20.84 -9.41
CA ASN A 142 0.92 -19.83 -8.87
C ASN A 142 1.51 -18.40 -8.87
N ALA A 143 2.39 -18.09 -9.84
CA ALA A 143 2.97 -16.76 -9.95
C ALA A 143 1.87 -15.70 -10.11
N GLU A 144 1.92 -14.65 -9.30
CA GLU A 144 1.06 -13.49 -9.50
C GLU A 144 1.51 -12.72 -10.75
N VAL A 145 0.64 -12.58 -11.72
CA VAL A 145 0.87 -11.79 -12.95
C VAL A 145 0.31 -10.39 -12.70
N SER A 146 1.12 -9.50 -12.18
CA SER A 146 0.68 -8.18 -11.72
C SER A 146 1.68 -7.05 -11.94
N THR A 147 2.91 -7.36 -12.36
CA THR A 147 3.92 -6.34 -12.62
C THR A 147 3.73 -5.77 -14.03
N PRO A 148 3.43 -4.48 -14.19
CA PRO A 148 3.25 -3.90 -15.51
C PRO A 148 4.56 -3.91 -16.32
N VAL A 149 4.47 -4.26 -17.61
CA VAL A 149 5.62 -4.23 -18.53
C VAL A 149 6.10 -2.79 -18.71
N ASN A 150 5.17 -1.85 -18.86
CA ASN A 150 5.41 -0.41 -18.90
C ASN A 150 4.58 0.24 -17.80
N ALA A 151 5.17 0.47 -16.63
CA ALA A 151 4.46 0.97 -15.47
C ALA A 151 3.92 2.40 -15.67
N PRO A 152 2.60 2.62 -15.61
CA PRO A 152 2.01 3.95 -15.65
C PRO A 152 2.52 4.81 -14.50
N LYS A 153 2.78 6.09 -14.76
CA LYS A 153 3.35 7.02 -13.78
C LYS A 153 2.29 7.97 -13.24
N VAL A 154 2.41 8.24 -11.95
CA VAL A 154 1.69 9.32 -11.28
C VAL A 154 2.39 10.63 -11.59
N THR A 155 1.74 11.53 -12.32
CA THR A 155 2.30 12.86 -12.60
C THR A 155 2.39 13.70 -11.33
N SER A 156 1.31 13.75 -10.56
CA SER A 156 1.28 14.41 -9.25
C SER A 156 0.07 13.97 -8.45
N ILE A 157 0.22 14.00 -7.11
CA ILE A 157 -0.90 13.89 -6.17
C ILE A 157 -0.86 15.12 -5.25
N ARG A 158 -1.98 15.84 -5.17
CA ARG A 158 -2.16 16.96 -4.25
C ARG A 158 -3.45 16.78 -3.46
N VAL A 159 -3.43 17.18 -2.21
CA VAL A 159 -4.56 17.11 -1.30
C VAL A 159 -4.98 18.55 -0.97
N GLU A 160 -6.22 18.86 -1.23
CA GLU A 160 -6.83 20.09 -0.75
C GLU A 160 -7.33 19.88 0.67
N THR A 161 -6.75 20.63 1.61
CA THR A 161 -7.06 20.49 3.04
C THR A 161 -8.03 21.53 3.54
N PHE A 162 -8.48 22.44 2.67
CA PHE A 162 -9.36 23.57 3.03
C PHE A 162 -8.82 24.39 4.23
N GLY A 163 -7.49 24.49 4.34
CA GLY A 163 -6.81 25.20 5.42
C GLY A 163 -6.71 24.43 6.74
N ILE A 164 -7.18 23.17 6.80
CA ILE A 164 -7.07 22.33 8.00
C ILE A 164 -5.66 21.78 8.09
N ASP A 165 -5.02 21.92 9.25
CA ASP A 165 -3.79 21.23 9.61
C ASP A 165 -4.14 19.94 10.36
N TYR A 166 -3.90 18.80 9.72
CA TYR A 166 -4.16 17.49 10.33
C TYR A 166 -3.02 17.02 11.23
N GLY A 167 -1.92 17.79 11.34
CA GLY A 167 -0.76 17.44 12.16
C GLY A 167 0.02 16.23 11.64
N MET A 168 0.82 15.66 12.55
CA MET A 168 1.57 14.43 12.29
C MET A 168 0.75 13.20 12.64
N PRO A 169 0.77 12.15 11.81
CA PRO A 169 0.17 10.87 12.18
C PRO A 169 0.96 10.20 13.32
N ASN A 170 0.30 9.38 14.12
CA ASN A 170 0.97 8.49 15.05
C ASN A 170 1.74 7.43 14.26
N THR A 171 3.07 7.48 14.34
CA THR A 171 3.94 6.55 13.62
C THR A 171 4.44 5.43 14.53
N LEU A 172 4.70 4.29 13.92
CA LEU A 172 5.24 3.09 14.55
C LEU A 172 6.57 2.74 13.91
N THR A 173 7.44 2.02 14.64
CA THR A 173 8.61 1.38 14.04
C THR A 173 8.13 0.19 13.20
N PRO A 174 8.52 0.11 11.91
CA PRO A 174 8.15 -1.01 11.06
C PRO A 174 8.64 -2.34 11.63
N PHE A 175 7.88 -3.40 11.37
CA PHE A 175 8.31 -4.74 11.72
C PHE A 175 9.47 -5.17 10.82
N ASP A 176 10.60 -5.50 11.43
CA ASP A 176 11.75 -6.05 10.72
C ASP A 176 11.59 -7.57 10.53
N TYR A 177 10.98 -7.92 9.39
CA TYR A 177 10.74 -9.32 9.02
C TYR A 177 12.05 -10.09 8.85
N THR A 178 13.10 -9.47 8.31
CA THR A 178 14.38 -10.11 8.06
C THR A 178 15.05 -10.51 9.38
N SER A 179 15.15 -9.60 10.32
CA SER A 179 15.68 -9.91 11.66
C SER A 179 14.83 -10.93 12.41
N TRP A 180 13.50 -10.87 12.23
CA TRP A 180 12.62 -11.88 12.83
C TRP A 180 12.88 -13.27 12.22
N LEU A 181 13.00 -13.38 10.90
CA LEU A 181 13.26 -14.62 10.19
C LEU A 181 14.59 -15.26 10.64
N TYR A 182 15.66 -14.45 10.69
CA TYR A 182 16.98 -14.93 11.13
C TYR A 182 16.90 -15.49 12.57
N LYS A 183 16.17 -14.86 13.48
CA LYS A 183 15.96 -15.37 14.84
C LYS A 183 15.20 -16.70 14.85
N GLN A 184 14.22 -16.90 13.96
CA GLN A 184 13.47 -18.16 13.89
C GLN A 184 14.36 -19.34 13.44
N TYR A 185 15.31 -19.09 12.55
CA TYR A 185 16.19 -20.13 11.99
C TYR A 185 17.58 -20.19 12.63
N GLY A 186 17.84 -19.40 13.68
CA GLY A 186 19.14 -19.37 14.36
C GLY A 186 20.29 -18.87 13.47
N ILE A 187 19.99 -18.09 12.44
CA ILE A 187 20.98 -17.52 11.52
C ILE A 187 21.44 -16.18 12.10
N GLY A 188 22.73 -16.06 12.44
CA GLY A 188 23.32 -14.79 12.87
C GLY A 188 23.54 -14.62 14.38
N GLN A 189 23.84 -15.73 15.11
CA GLN A 189 24.46 -15.67 16.45
C GLN A 189 25.97 -15.77 16.33
#